data_8110878ee4cad504151de83e53b5f4f8
#
_entry.id   8110878ee4cad504151de83e53b5f4f8
#
_cell.length_a   1.000
_cell.length_b   1.000
_cell.length_c   1.000
_cell.angle_alpha   90.00
_cell.angle_beta   90.00
_cell.angle_gamma   90.00
#
_symmetry.space_group_name_H-M   'P 1'
#
loop_
_entity.id
_entity.type
_entity.pdbx_description
1 polymer ?
#
loop_
_entity_poly.entity_id
_entity_poly.type
_entity_poly.pdbx_seq_one_letter_code
_entity_poly.pdbx_strand_id
1 'polypeptide(L)'
;LIKYVMSLMNAARLGIGAQSVGLCEAAYREALKYAQEREQFGKPIIRFAAVSEMLSNMKAKVQGVRALLYETARFVEVYKQYGHISHERSLEAEERQEMKFYNRLADGFTPLVKLFSSEYANQQAYDAIQIHGGSGFMKDYPCERLYRDARIMNIYEGTSQLQVVAAIN
;
A
#
# COMPACT_ATOMS: atom_id res chain seq x y z
N LEU A 1 28.01 -7.27 4.55
CA LEU A 1 27.16 -6.56 5.49
C LEU A 1 26.07 -5.76 4.73
N ILE A 2 26.43 -4.86 3.79
CA ILE A 2 25.48 -3.99 3.06
C ILE A 2 24.40 -4.82 2.35
N LYS A 3 24.73 -5.89 1.64
CA LYS A 3 23.77 -6.77 0.96
C LYS A 3 22.72 -7.35 1.91
N TYR A 4 23.10 -7.76 3.11
CA TYR A 4 22.17 -8.28 4.13
C TYR A 4 21.21 -7.19 4.63
N VAL A 5 21.75 -5.99 4.88
CA VAL A 5 20.94 -4.83 5.30
C VAL A 5 19.92 -4.46 4.22
N MET A 6 20.33 -4.42 2.95
CA MET A 6 19.43 -4.12 1.84
C MET A 6 18.35 -5.18 1.66
N SER A 7 18.67 -6.46 1.79
CA SER A 7 17.68 -7.54 1.75
C SER A 7 16.66 -7.42 2.88
N LEU A 8 17.11 -7.10 4.09
CA LEU A 8 16.21 -6.86 5.24
C LEU A 8 15.31 -5.64 4.99
N MET A 9 15.86 -4.56 4.48
CA MET A 9 15.09 -3.35 4.15
C MET A 9 14.05 -3.61 3.05
N ASN A 10 14.35 -4.40 2.03
CA ASN A 10 13.39 -4.75 0.99
C ASN A 10 12.23 -5.58 1.55
N ALA A 11 12.51 -6.52 2.46
CA ALA A 11 11.46 -7.28 3.14
C ALA A 11 10.58 -6.37 4.03
N ALA A 12 11.18 -5.44 4.78
CA ALA A 12 10.48 -4.46 5.60
C ALA A 12 9.57 -3.54 4.74
N ARG A 13 10.06 -3.06 3.59
CA ARG A 13 9.30 -2.21 2.66
C ARG A 13 8.02 -2.89 2.15
N LEU A 14 8.10 -4.19 1.83
CA LEU A 14 6.92 -4.97 1.41
C LEU A 14 5.91 -5.09 2.56
N GLY A 15 6.38 -5.30 3.79
CA GLY A 15 5.56 -5.32 5.00
C GLY A 15 4.83 -3.99 5.24
N ILE A 16 5.52 -2.85 5.06
CA ILE A 16 4.90 -1.52 5.15
C ILE A 16 3.89 -1.30 4.03
N GLY A 17 4.18 -1.81 2.83
CA GLY A 17 3.21 -1.83 1.74
C GLY A 17 1.91 -2.52 2.15
N ALA A 18 2.00 -3.69 2.78
CA ALA A 18 0.85 -4.44 3.26
C ALA A 18 0.07 -3.69 4.37
N GLN A 19 0.79 -3.09 5.34
CA GLN A 19 0.17 -2.25 6.38
C GLN A 19 -0.57 -1.05 5.76
N SER A 20 0.05 -0.38 4.80
CA SER A 20 -0.54 0.77 4.10
C SER A 20 -1.80 0.39 3.32
N VAL A 21 -1.80 -0.77 2.65
CA VAL A 21 -3.00 -1.31 1.96
C VAL A 21 -4.11 -1.61 2.96
N GLY A 22 -3.78 -2.17 4.13
CA GLY A 22 -4.73 -2.40 5.23
C GLY A 22 -5.36 -1.10 5.72
N LEU A 23 -4.55 -0.06 5.89
CA LEU A 23 -5.03 1.27 6.31
C LEU A 23 -5.91 1.91 5.23
N CYS A 24 -5.53 1.81 3.95
CA CYS A 24 -6.37 2.26 2.82
C CYS A 24 -7.76 1.60 2.84
N GLU A 25 -7.80 0.29 3.04
CA GLU A 25 -9.05 -0.47 3.12
C GLU A 25 -9.89 -0.04 4.31
N ALA A 26 -9.28 0.13 5.49
CA ALA A 26 -9.98 0.57 6.70
C ALA A 26 -10.60 1.96 6.49
N ALA A 27 -9.83 2.93 5.97
CA ALA A 27 -10.30 4.26 5.68
C ALA A 27 -11.48 4.27 4.68
N TYR A 28 -11.37 3.48 3.61
CA TYR A 28 -12.44 3.33 2.63
C TYR A 28 -13.72 2.74 3.24
N ARG A 29 -13.61 1.68 4.05
CA ARG A 29 -14.78 1.03 4.67
C ARG A 29 -15.51 1.97 5.62
N GLU A 30 -14.78 2.70 6.45
CA GLU A 30 -15.37 3.69 7.37
C GLU A 30 -16.08 4.80 6.60
N ALA A 31 -15.43 5.34 5.55
CA ALA A 31 -16.03 6.37 4.71
C ALA A 31 -17.29 5.87 3.99
N LEU A 32 -17.26 4.66 3.44
CA LEU A 32 -18.40 4.05 2.76
C LEU A 32 -19.59 3.84 3.71
N LYS A 33 -19.32 3.26 4.88
CA LYS A 33 -20.34 3.02 5.92
C LYS A 33 -21.01 4.33 6.32
N TYR A 34 -20.21 5.33 6.68
CA TYR A 34 -20.74 6.63 7.08
C TYR A 34 -21.56 7.29 5.97
N ALA A 35 -21.09 7.23 4.73
CA ALA A 35 -21.80 7.83 3.59
C ALA A 35 -23.14 7.15 3.28
N GLN A 36 -23.29 5.87 3.61
CA GLN A 36 -24.55 5.12 3.48
C GLN A 36 -25.55 5.44 4.61
N GLU A 37 -25.07 5.70 5.83
CA GLU A 37 -25.89 5.93 7.01
C GLU A 37 -26.25 7.41 7.22
N ARG A 38 -25.33 8.32 6.89
CA ARG A 38 -25.52 9.76 7.10
C ARG A 38 -26.47 10.37 6.08
N GLU A 39 -27.53 10.98 6.55
CA GLU A 39 -28.49 11.69 5.71
C GLU A 39 -28.28 13.21 5.76
N GLN A 40 -28.39 13.85 4.61
CA GLN A 40 -28.50 15.30 4.42
C GLN A 40 -29.44 15.61 3.27
N PHE A 41 -30.20 16.67 3.38
CA PHE A 41 -31.16 17.11 2.36
C PHE A 41 -32.11 15.97 1.91
N GLY A 42 -32.56 15.15 2.87
CA GLY A 42 -33.55 14.09 2.66
C GLY A 42 -33.03 12.83 1.97
N LYS A 43 -31.70 12.62 1.91
CA LYS A 43 -31.11 11.40 1.37
C LYS A 43 -29.73 11.08 1.95
N PRO A 44 -29.30 9.80 1.95
CA PRO A 44 -27.93 9.43 2.29
C PRO A 44 -26.90 10.18 1.45
N ILE A 45 -25.80 10.61 2.11
CA ILE A 45 -24.77 11.45 1.44
C ILE A 45 -24.06 10.73 0.30
N ILE A 46 -24.04 9.41 0.28
CA ILE A 46 -23.51 8.63 -0.84
C ILE A 46 -24.21 8.94 -2.17
N ARG A 47 -25.45 9.46 -2.13
CA ARG A 47 -26.22 9.84 -3.33
C ARG A 47 -25.82 11.20 -3.90
N PHE A 48 -24.89 11.92 -3.29
CA PHE A 48 -24.31 13.13 -3.86
C PHE A 48 -23.15 12.77 -4.78
N ALA A 49 -23.13 13.32 -5.99
CA ALA A 49 -22.13 12.99 -6.99
C ALA A 49 -20.69 13.14 -6.49
N ALA A 50 -20.38 14.24 -5.79
CA ALA A 50 -19.05 14.48 -5.24
C ALA A 50 -18.62 13.39 -4.22
N VAL A 51 -19.52 12.94 -3.34
CA VAL A 51 -19.23 11.87 -2.36
C VAL A 51 -19.07 10.53 -3.07
N SER A 52 -19.95 10.20 -4.02
CA SER A 52 -19.84 8.98 -4.83
C SER A 52 -18.53 8.92 -5.62
N GLU A 53 -18.11 10.05 -6.19
CA GLU A 53 -16.84 10.16 -6.92
C GLU A 53 -15.65 9.93 -5.99
N MET A 54 -15.62 10.56 -4.81
CA MET A 54 -14.57 10.33 -3.81
C MET A 54 -14.49 8.85 -3.43
N LEU A 55 -15.61 8.22 -3.09
CA LEU A 55 -15.65 6.80 -2.72
C LEU A 55 -15.21 5.87 -3.86
N SER A 56 -15.57 6.19 -5.10
CA SER A 56 -15.15 5.43 -6.29
C SER A 56 -13.64 5.53 -6.51
N ASN A 57 -13.07 6.72 -6.35
CA ASN A 57 -11.63 6.95 -6.42
C ASN A 57 -10.89 6.24 -5.28
N MET A 58 -11.43 6.28 -4.06
CA MET A 58 -10.90 5.54 -2.91
C MET A 58 -10.86 4.05 -3.22
N LYS A 59 -11.94 3.46 -3.68
CA LYS A 59 -12.03 2.04 -4.04
C LYS A 59 -11.01 1.65 -5.11
N ALA A 60 -10.92 2.45 -6.18
CA ALA A 60 -9.98 2.19 -7.28
C ALA A 60 -8.53 2.19 -6.79
N LYS A 61 -8.14 3.15 -5.95
CA LYS A 61 -6.80 3.23 -5.37
C LYS A 61 -6.49 2.02 -4.47
N VAL A 62 -7.42 1.62 -3.60
CA VAL A 62 -7.26 0.43 -2.74
C VAL A 62 -7.03 -0.82 -3.59
N GLN A 63 -7.82 -1.01 -4.64
CA GLN A 63 -7.68 -2.17 -5.53
C GLN A 63 -6.36 -2.14 -6.30
N GLY A 64 -5.96 -0.98 -6.80
CA GLY A 64 -4.71 -0.80 -7.54
C GLY A 64 -3.47 -1.11 -6.70
N VAL A 65 -3.38 -0.55 -5.48
CA VAL A 65 -2.21 -0.83 -4.61
C VAL A 65 -2.21 -2.26 -4.06
N ARG A 66 -3.38 -2.87 -3.89
CA ARG A 66 -3.48 -4.29 -3.50
C ARG A 66 -2.97 -5.20 -4.60
N ALA A 67 -3.34 -4.93 -5.86
CA ALA A 67 -2.84 -5.67 -7.01
C ALA A 67 -1.31 -5.54 -7.13
N LEU A 68 -0.79 -4.31 -7.00
CA LEU A 68 0.64 -4.04 -7.02
C LEU A 68 1.38 -4.77 -5.89
N LEU A 69 0.82 -4.77 -4.67
CA LEU A 69 1.39 -5.48 -3.52
C LEU A 69 1.48 -6.98 -3.78
N TYR A 70 0.39 -7.61 -4.23
CA TYR A 70 0.37 -9.06 -4.43
C TYR A 70 1.28 -9.50 -5.56
N GLU A 71 1.33 -8.76 -6.66
CA GLU A 71 2.23 -9.09 -7.76
C GLU A 71 3.70 -8.92 -7.35
N THR A 72 4.02 -7.87 -6.60
CA THR A 72 5.38 -7.69 -6.07
C THR A 72 5.75 -8.79 -5.07
N ALA A 73 4.81 -9.19 -4.20
CA ALA A 73 5.02 -10.31 -3.29
C ALA A 73 5.32 -11.61 -4.06
N ARG A 74 4.62 -11.86 -5.17
CA ARG A 74 4.89 -12.98 -6.07
C ARG A 74 6.31 -12.95 -6.64
N PHE A 75 6.77 -11.79 -7.10
CA PHE A 75 8.16 -11.66 -7.59
C PHE A 75 9.18 -11.99 -6.51
N VAL A 76 8.96 -11.46 -5.29
CA VAL A 76 9.82 -11.72 -4.14
C VAL A 76 9.82 -13.21 -3.77
N GLU A 77 8.66 -13.85 -3.76
CA GLU A 77 8.53 -15.27 -3.43
C GLU A 77 9.27 -16.15 -4.43
N VAL A 78 9.06 -15.92 -5.74
CA VAL A 78 9.68 -16.73 -6.79
C VAL A 78 11.21 -16.67 -6.72
N TYR A 79 11.80 -15.47 -6.64
CA TYR A 79 13.27 -15.41 -6.58
C TYR A 79 13.85 -16.02 -5.29
N LYS A 80 13.14 -15.92 -4.17
CA LYS A 80 13.54 -16.55 -2.90
C LYS A 80 13.50 -18.08 -2.99
N GLN A 81 12.48 -18.65 -3.63
CA GLN A 81 12.39 -20.09 -3.85
C GLN A 81 13.59 -20.60 -4.64
N TYR A 82 13.99 -19.92 -5.71
CA TYR A 82 15.23 -20.26 -6.41
C TYR A 82 16.47 -20.10 -5.53
N GLY A 83 16.49 -19.12 -4.64
CA GLY A 83 17.53 -18.98 -3.64
C GLY A 83 17.63 -20.19 -2.72
N HIS A 84 16.51 -20.70 -2.21
CA HIS A 84 16.48 -21.92 -1.39
C HIS A 84 16.96 -23.15 -2.17
N ILE A 85 16.45 -23.36 -3.38
CA ILE A 85 16.88 -24.48 -4.24
C ILE A 85 18.39 -24.41 -4.50
N SER A 86 18.97 -23.22 -4.65
CA SER A 86 20.41 -23.03 -4.89
C SER A 86 21.30 -23.47 -3.71
N HIS A 87 20.73 -23.58 -2.48
CA HIS A 87 21.43 -24.13 -1.32
C HIS A 87 21.41 -25.69 -1.29
N GLU A 88 20.44 -26.30 -1.96
CA GLU A 88 20.29 -27.76 -2.00
C GLU A 88 20.97 -28.39 -3.21
N ARG A 89 20.94 -27.70 -4.34
CA ARG A 89 21.57 -28.12 -5.62
C ARG A 89 21.95 -26.94 -6.48
N SER A 90 22.83 -27.19 -7.45
CA SER A 90 23.11 -26.19 -8.50
C SER A 90 21.89 -25.94 -9.36
N LEU A 91 21.59 -24.67 -9.62
CA LEU A 91 20.51 -24.27 -10.52
C LEU A 91 20.90 -24.54 -11.99
N GLU A 92 19.93 -24.92 -12.78
CA GLU A 92 20.02 -25.02 -14.25
C GLU A 92 20.17 -23.63 -14.90
N ALA A 93 20.58 -23.58 -16.16
CA ALA A 93 20.79 -22.30 -16.84
C ALA A 93 19.51 -21.45 -16.93
N GLU A 94 18.38 -22.09 -17.20
CA GLU A 94 17.07 -21.45 -17.28
C GLU A 94 16.61 -20.96 -15.90
N GLU A 95 16.75 -21.77 -14.87
CA GLU A 95 16.41 -21.41 -13.48
C GLU A 95 17.22 -20.19 -13.00
N ARG A 96 18.51 -20.12 -13.36
CA ARG A 96 19.36 -18.95 -13.08
C ARG A 96 18.90 -17.68 -13.77
N GLN A 97 18.40 -17.81 -15.01
CA GLN A 97 17.85 -16.68 -15.76
C GLN A 97 16.53 -16.20 -15.14
N GLU A 98 15.64 -17.11 -14.80
CA GLU A 98 14.38 -16.78 -14.12
C GLU A 98 14.63 -16.13 -12.76
N MET A 99 15.50 -16.70 -11.93
CA MET A 99 15.87 -16.12 -10.64
C MET A 99 16.34 -14.68 -10.81
N LYS A 100 17.24 -14.42 -11.77
CA LYS A 100 17.73 -13.06 -12.05
C LYS A 100 16.62 -12.12 -12.53
N PHE A 101 15.72 -12.60 -13.35
CA PHE A 101 14.59 -11.84 -13.85
C PHE A 101 13.65 -11.41 -12.71
N TYR A 102 13.20 -12.36 -11.88
CA TYR A 102 12.32 -12.06 -10.76
C TYR A 102 13.00 -11.23 -9.68
N ASN A 103 14.29 -11.41 -9.44
CA ASN A 103 15.04 -10.55 -8.52
C ASN A 103 15.04 -9.09 -8.99
N ARG A 104 15.26 -8.82 -10.30
CA ARG A 104 15.21 -7.46 -10.86
C ARG A 104 13.81 -6.85 -10.72
N LEU A 105 12.76 -7.64 -10.98
CA LEU A 105 11.38 -7.18 -10.76
C LEU A 105 11.13 -6.85 -9.29
N ALA A 106 11.54 -7.73 -8.37
CA ALA A 106 11.40 -7.50 -6.94
C ALA A 106 12.14 -6.23 -6.48
N ASP A 107 13.37 -6.01 -6.95
CA ASP A 107 14.18 -4.84 -6.59
C ASP A 107 13.55 -3.53 -7.08
N GLY A 108 12.98 -3.51 -8.30
CA GLY A 108 12.32 -2.34 -8.84
C GLY A 108 10.92 -2.09 -8.25
N PHE A 109 10.12 -3.15 -8.07
CA PHE A 109 8.74 -3.00 -7.63
C PHE A 109 8.57 -2.85 -6.11
N THR A 110 9.47 -3.39 -5.28
CA THR A 110 9.36 -3.26 -3.82
C THR A 110 9.35 -1.80 -3.34
N PRO A 111 10.26 -0.91 -3.81
CA PRO A 111 10.16 0.51 -3.47
C PRO A 111 8.88 1.17 -4.00
N LEU A 112 8.40 0.79 -5.19
CA LEU A 112 7.17 1.33 -5.77
C LEU A 112 5.93 0.93 -4.94
N VAL A 113 5.86 -0.31 -4.46
CA VAL A 113 4.79 -0.74 -3.53
C VAL A 113 4.77 0.15 -2.30
N LYS A 114 5.93 0.32 -1.65
CA LYS A 114 6.03 1.16 -0.45
C LYS A 114 5.65 2.60 -0.75
N LEU A 115 6.09 3.16 -1.86
CA LEU A 115 5.79 4.52 -2.30
C LEU A 115 4.28 4.71 -2.48
N PHE A 116 3.69 3.99 -3.43
CA PHE A 116 2.28 4.20 -3.80
C PHE A 116 1.31 3.86 -2.67
N SER A 117 1.53 2.75 -1.96
CA SER A 117 0.63 2.35 -0.88
C SER A 117 0.66 3.33 0.29
N SER A 118 1.84 3.85 0.67
CA SER A 118 1.96 4.79 1.78
C SER A 118 1.41 6.18 1.43
N GLU A 119 1.62 6.67 0.21
CA GLU A 119 1.04 7.94 -0.24
C GLU A 119 -0.49 7.83 -0.33
N TYR A 120 -1.00 6.73 -0.88
CA TYR A 120 -2.44 6.51 -0.93
C TYR A 120 -3.04 6.29 0.45
N ALA A 121 -2.33 5.67 1.41
CA ALA A 121 -2.82 5.55 2.78
C ALA A 121 -3.07 6.93 3.42
N ASN A 122 -2.15 7.88 3.23
CA ASN A 122 -2.33 9.26 3.71
C ASN A 122 -3.53 9.93 3.03
N GLN A 123 -3.65 9.80 1.71
CA GLN A 123 -4.76 10.39 0.97
C GLN A 123 -6.11 9.76 1.33
N GLN A 124 -6.17 8.43 1.45
CA GLN A 124 -7.39 7.71 1.84
C GLN A 124 -7.88 8.12 3.23
N ALA A 125 -6.97 8.25 4.18
CA ALA A 125 -7.29 8.69 5.54
C ALA A 125 -7.78 10.15 5.55
N TYR A 126 -7.18 11.03 4.74
CA TYR A 126 -7.67 12.39 4.51
C TYR A 126 -9.09 12.40 3.92
N ASP A 127 -9.30 11.65 2.84
CA ASP A 127 -10.60 11.57 2.15
C ASP A 127 -11.69 11.00 3.06
N ALA A 128 -11.35 10.03 3.92
CA ALA A 128 -12.28 9.48 4.91
C ALA A 128 -12.76 10.54 5.91
N ILE A 129 -11.86 11.38 6.44
CA ILE A 129 -12.23 12.51 7.30
C ILE A 129 -13.11 13.50 6.52
N GLN A 130 -12.75 13.80 5.27
CA GLN A 130 -13.50 14.73 4.44
C GLN A 130 -14.94 14.26 4.21
N ILE A 131 -15.17 12.96 3.96
CA ILE A 131 -16.50 12.36 3.79
C ILE A 131 -17.31 12.42 5.10
N HIS A 132 -16.66 12.21 6.24
CA HIS A 132 -17.32 12.32 7.56
C HIS A 132 -17.61 13.78 7.96
N GLY A 133 -16.92 14.76 7.34
CA GLY A 133 -17.00 16.14 7.76
C GLY A 133 -16.52 16.33 9.21
N GLY A 134 -17.19 17.19 9.97
CA GLY A 134 -16.84 17.44 11.38
C GLY A 134 -16.78 16.19 12.25
N SER A 135 -17.62 15.19 11.98
CA SER A 135 -17.60 13.90 12.70
C SER A 135 -16.28 13.15 12.55
N GLY A 136 -15.65 13.22 11.38
CA GLY A 136 -14.36 12.55 11.11
C GLY A 136 -13.18 13.13 11.88
N PHE A 137 -13.30 14.36 12.35
CA PHE A 137 -12.30 15.02 13.20
C PHE A 137 -12.38 14.58 14.66
N MET A 138 -13.55 14.08 15.08
CA MET A 138 -13.81 13.69 16.46
C MET A 138 -13.32 12.28 16.75
N LYS A 139 -12.92 12.03 18.02
CA LYS A 139 -12.42 10.72 18.48
C LYS A 139 -13.48 9.63 18.55
N ASP A 140 -14.75 9.99 18.43
CA ASP A 140 -15.88 9.05 18.36
C ASP A 140 -15.85 8.18 17.09
N TYR A 141 -15.12 8.61 16.08
CA TYR A 141 -14.90 7.89 14.81
C TYR A 141 -13.44 7.53 14.63
N PRO A 142 -13.11 6.41 13.97
CA PRO A 142 -11.73 5.96 13.83
C PRO A 142 -10.91 6.79 12.83
N CYS A 143 -11.53 7.67 12.04
CA CYS A 143 -10.89 8.39 10.95
C CYS A 143 -9.73 9.30 11.39
N GLU A 144 -9.86 9.99 12.55
CA GLU A 144 -8.78 10.85 13.08
C GLU A 144 -7.53 10.02 13.41
N ARG A 145 -7.73 8.83 13.99
CA ARG A 145 -6.64 7.91 14.32
C ARG A 145 -6.00 7.35 13.04
N LEU A 146 -6.81 6.91 12.08
CA LEU A 146 -6.30 6.43 10.79
C LEU A 146 -5.45 7.49 10.09
N TYR A 147 -5.88 8.75 10.12
CA TYR A 147 -5.14 9.85 9.51
C TYR A 147 -3.80 10.13 10.23
N ARG A 148 -3.80 10.16 11.55
CA ARG A 148 -2.57 10.31 12.34
C ARG A 148 -1.60 9.15 12.09
N ASP A 149 -2.11 7.90 12.09
CA ASP A 149 -1.30 6.71 11.93
C ASP A 149 -0.78 6.55 10.49
N ALA A 150 -1.54 7.01 9.49
CA ALA A 150 -1.11 7.02 8.09
C ALA A 150 0.17 7.82 7.87
N ARG A 151 0.38 8.90 8.66
CA ARG A 151 1.48 9.85 8.40
C ARG A 151 2.86 9.22 8.50
N ILE A 152 3.07 8.22 9.36
CA ILE A 152 4.37 7.57 9.49
C ILE A 152 4.70 6.66 8.29
N MET A 153 3.68 6.15 7.59
CA MET A 153 3.84 5.15 6.54
C MET A 153 4.74 5.60 5.39
N ASN A 154 4.76 6.89 5.05
CA ASN A 154 5.61 7.44 4.00
C ASN A 154 6.91 8.09 4.51
N ILE A 155 7.27 7.88 5.77
CA ILE A 155 8.49 8.40 6.40
C ILE A 155 9.47 7.28 6.73
N TYR A 156 9.04 6.30 7.58
CA TYR A 156 9.94 5.25 8.07
C TYR A 156 10.31 4.25 6.97
N GLU A 157 11.38 3.49 7.20
CA GLU A 157 11.98 2.55 6.22
C GLU A 157 12.31 3.21 4.85
N GLY A 158 12.63 4.49 4.91
CA GLY A 158 12.93 5.34 3.77
C GLY A 158 11.73 6.16 3.29
N THR A 159 11.94 7.47 3.19
CA THR A 159 10.91 8.41 2.73
C THR A 159 10.45 8.11 1.30
N SER A 160 9.33 8.70 0.89
CA SER A 160 8.80 8.58 -0.48
C SER A 160 9.85 8.94 -1.53
N GLN A 161 10.66 9.98 -1.30
CA GLN A 161 11.74 10.38 -2.21
C GLN A 161 12.83 9.31 -2.33
N LEU A 162 13.19 8.65 -1.22
CA LEU A 162 14.16 7.56 -1.24
C LEU A 162 13.63 6.32 -1.96
N GLN A 163 12.30 6.07 -1.92
CA GLN A 163 11.70 5.00 -2.70
C GLN A 163 11.79 5.26 -4.20
N VAL A 164 11.57 6.52 -4.64
CA VAL A 164 11.75 6.91 -6.06
C VAL A 164 13.20 6.65 -6.51
N VAL A 165 14.18 7.12 -5.72
CA VAL A 165 15.60 6.88 -6.04
C VAL A 165 15.92 5.39 -6.09
N ALA A 166 15.39 4.59 -5.17
CA ALA A 166 15.63 3.15 -5.12
C ALA A 166 15.00 2.39 -6.29
N ALA A 167 13.90 2.88 -6.86
CA ALA A 167 13.23 2.25 -8.00
C ALA A 167 13.92 2.56 -9.35
N ILE A 168 14.68 3.66 -9.44
CA ILE A 168 15.33 4.11 -10.68
C ILE A 168 16.77 3.56 -10.81
N ASN A 169 17.45 3.26 -9.70
CA ASN A 169 18.82 2.74 -9.65
C ASN A 169 18.84 1.21 -9.69
#